data_ff5fef999ed2d0ffe6acf9110b16f65e
#
_entry.id   ff5fef999ed2d0ffe6acf9110b16f65e
#
_cell.length_a   1.000
_cell.length_b   1.000
_cell.length_c   1.000
_cell.angle_alpha   90.00
_cell.angle_beta   90.00
_cell.angle_gamma   90.00
#
_symmetry.space_group_name_H-M   'P 1'
#
loop_
_entity.id
_entity.type
_entity.pdbx_description
1 polymer ?
#
loop_
_entity_poly.entity_id
_entity_poly.type
_entity_poly.pdbx_seq_one_letter_code
_entity_poly.pdbx_strand_id
1 'polypeptide(L)'
;MKKQVVVIHGGDTFETYEGYLYFLKNFQIDPDYFKNKGWKNTLQDELGDDFEVIAPNMPNKINAKYLEWKIWFEKFFPFLNEGVIFVGHSLGGTFLAKYLSENILPKKIKTIILIAAPFDDENSEESLNDFALSESLKKITEQVGKIYLFHSKDDPVVPFEQADKYKNALAN
;
A
#
# COMPACT_ATOMS: atom_id res chain seq x y z
N MET A 1 0.91 -20.31 -16.90
CA MET A 1 0.62 -18.88 -16.64
C MET A 1 1.64 -18.38 -15.63
N LYS A 2 2.23 -17.19 -15.83
CA LYS A 2 3.11 -16.54 -14.86
C LYS A 2 2.36 -16.24 -13.57
N LYS A 3 3.06 -16.26 -12.44
CA LYS A 3 2.54 -15.79 -11.15
C LYS A 3 2.45 -14.28 -11.18
N GLN A 4 1.28 -13.71 -10.91
CA GLN A 4 1.08 -12.27 -11.01
C GLN A 4 1.32 -11.58 -9.66
N VAL A 5 2.13 -10.54 -9.67
CA VAL A 5 2.44 -9.69 -8.51
C VAL A 5 2.00 -8.27 -8.83
N VAL A 6 1.07 -7.74 -8.04
CA VAL A 6 0.60 -6.35 -8.14
C VAL A 6 1.17 -5.53 -7.01
N VAL A 7 1.91 -4.49 -7.34
CA VAL A 7 2.61 -3.63 -6.36
C VAL A 7 1.92 -2.28 -6.27
N ILE A 8 1.37 -1.96 -5.11
CA ILE A 8 0.81 -0.63 -4.82
C ILE A 8 1.86 0.17 -4.04
N HIS A 9 2.28 1.29 -4.64
CA HIS A 9 3.29 2.17 -4.05
C HIS A 9 2.73 3.00 -2.88
N GLY A 10 3.60 3.61 -2.09
CA GLY A 10 3.23 4.58 -1.05
C GLY A 10 2.80 5.92 -1.65
N GLY A 11 2.38 6.82 -0.77
CA GLY A 11 1.97 8.17 -1.11
C GLY A 11 1.73 8.97 0.16
N ASP A 12 1.49 10.25 0.00
CA ASP A 12 1.22 11.19 1.08
C ASP A 12 -0.25 11.63 1.04
N THR A 13 -0.80 12.02 2.16
CA THR A 13 -2.15 12.58 2.28
C THR A 13 -2.12 13.89 3.05
N PHE A 14 -3.06 14.77 2.78
CA PHE A 14 -3.20 16.04 3.48
C PHE A 14 -4.67 16.29 3.81
N GLU A 15 -4.94 16.76 5.02
CA GLU A 15 -6.30 17.10 5.46
C GLU A 15 -6.87 18.25 4.66
N THR A 16 -6.03 19.26 4.36
CA THR A 16 -6.44 20.46 3.63
C THR A 16 -5.57 20.69 2.40
N TYR A 17 -6.13 21.37 1.42
CA TYR A 17 -5.38 21.79 0.23
C TYR A 17 -4.28 22.81 0.59
N GLU A 18 -4.51 23.65 1.58
CA GLU A 18 -3.53 24.60 2.10
C GLU A 18 -2.32 23.88 2.73
N GLY A 19 -2.56 22.80 3.49
CA GLY A 19 -1.51 21.96 4.04
C GLY A 19 -0.67 21.30 2.94
N TYR A 20 -1.32 20.79 1.90
CA TYR A 20 -0.62 20.26 0.72
C TYR A 20 0.23 21.34 0.02
N LEU A 21 -0.31 22.54 -0.18
CA LEU A 21 0.47 23.65 -0.78
C LEU A 21 1.64 24.08 0.09
N TYR A 22 1.45 24.06 1.42
CA TYR A 22 2.54 24.35 2.35
C TYR A 22 3.67 23.30 2.25
N PHE A 23 3.31 22.02 2.20
CA PHE A 23 4.26 20.94 1.96
C PHE A 23 5.05 21.17 0.65
N LEU A 24 4.38 21.40 -0.46
CA LEU A 24 5.03 21.58 -1.76
C LEU A 24 6.00 22.78 -1.76
N LYS A 25 5.66 23.89 -1.07
CA LYS A 25 6.51 25.09 -1.00
C LYS A 25 7.78 24.86 -0.18
N ASN A 26 7.71 23.95 0.81
CA ASN A 26 8.82 23.75 1.75
C ASN A 26 9.60 22.45 1.46
N PHE A 27 9.10 21.60 0.57
CA PHE A 27 9.76 20.33 0.22
C PHE A 27 11.10 20.60 -0.45
N GLN A 28 12.17 20.13 0.18
CA GLN A 28 13.51 20.24 -0.36
C GLN A 28 13.81 19.03 -1.25
N ILE A 29 14.08 19.29 -2.52
CA ILE A 29 14.43 18.24 -3.48
C ILE A 29 15.93 17.99 -3.39
N ASP A 30 16.31 16.78 -2.94
CA ASP A 30 17.68 16.30 -3.07
C ASP A 30 17.92 15.91 -4.54
N PRO A 31 19.05 16.28 -5.17
CA PRO A 31 19.41 15.85 -6.53
C PRO A 31 19.40 14.33 -6.73
N ASP A 32 19.65 13.54 -5.69
CA ASP A 32 19.59 12.08 -5.74
C ASP A 32 18.15 11.54 -5.81
N TYR A 33 17.14 12.34 -5.49
CA TYR A 33 15.73 12.02 -5.73
C TYR A 33 15.45 11.64 -7.19
N PHE A 34 16.12 12.28 -8.14
CA PHE A 34 15.96 12.00 -9.57
C PHE A 34 16.72 10.75 -10.04
N LYS A 35 17.68 10.26 -9.26
CA LYS A 35 18.53 9.11 -9.60
C LYS A 35 18.01 7.80 -9.03
N ASN A 36 17.23 7.85 -7.97
CA ASN A 36 16.76 6.67 -7.27
C ASN A 36 15.65 5.95 -8.06
N LYS A 37 16.04 4.87 -8.70
CA LYS A 37 15.10 3.85 -9.17
C LYS A 37 14.78 2.95 -7.97
N GLY A 38 13.73 3.25 -7.23
CA GLY A 38 13.32 2.42 -6.11
C GLY A 38 13.15 0.94 -6.48
N TRP A 39 13.30 0.02 -5.53
CA TRP A 39 13.21 -1.44 -5.69
C TRP A 39 12.02 -1.94 -6.53
N LYS A 40 10.92 -1.19 -6.56
CA LYS A 40 9.73 -1.51 -7.35
C LYS A 40 10.01 -1.55 -8.86
N ASN A 41 10.98 -0.77 -9.32
CA ASN A 41 11.35 -0.70 -10.74
C ASN A 41 12.25 -1.86 -11.18
N THR A 42 12.92 -2.53 -10.23
CA THR A 42 13.80 -3.69 -10.51
C THR A 42 13.13 -5.02 -10.18
N LEU A 43 11.98 -5.00 -9.51
CA LEU A 43 11.32 -6.20 -9.01
C LEU A 43 11.00 -7.23 -10.10
N GLN A 44 10.64 -6.79 -11.32
CA GLN A 44 10.38 -7.71 -12.42
C GLN A 44 11.66 -8.49 -12.81
N ASP A 45 12.80 -7.79 -12.89
CA ASP A 45 14.07 -8.40 -13.26
C ASP A 45 14.56 -9.36 -12.17
N GLU A 46 14.36 -9.00 -10.91
CA GLU A 46 14.77 -9.82 -9.76
C GLU A 46 13.90 -11.08 -9.58
N LEU A 47 12.60 -10.99 -9.87
CA LEU A 47 11.69 -12.14 -9.78
C LEU A 47 11.80 -13.06 -11.00
N GLY A 48 12.31 -12.56 -12.12
CA GLY A 48 12.53 -13.34 -13.35
C GLY A 48 11.24 -13.69 -14.10
N ASP A 49 11.39 -14.57 -15.09
CA ASP A 49 10.36 -14.89 -16.09
C ASP A 49 9.14 -15.66 -15.57
N ASP A 50 9.25 -16.28 -14.40
CA ASP A 50 8.13 -16.99 -13.76
C ASP A 50 7.05 -16.06 -13.20
N PHE A 51 7.36 -14.77 -13.10
CA PHE A 51 6.48 -13.75 -12.56
C PHE A 51 6.13 -12.68 -13.61
N GLU A 52 4.97 -12.07 -13.42
CA GLU A 52 4.51 -10.88 -14.10
C GLU A 52 4.26 -9.81 -13.04
N VAL A 53 5.04 -8.72 -13.07
CA VAL A 53 4.92 -7.62 -12.12
C VAL A 53 4.10 -6.49 -12.73
N ILE A 54 3.01 -6.13 -12.07
CA ILE A 54 2.16 -4.99 -12.39
C ILE A 54 2.34 -3.95 -11.29
N ALA A 55 2.95 -2.82 -11.60
CA ALA A 55 3.18 -1.73 -10.65
C ALA A 55 2.52 -0.43 -11.16
N PRO A 56 1.19 -0.28 -10.98
CA PRO A 56 0.49 0.89 -11.47
C PRO A 56 0.90 2.14 -10.70
N ASN A 57 0.96 3.27 -11.41
CA ASN A 57 0.98 4.57 -10.75
C ASN A 57 -0.43 4.90 -10.26
N MET A 58 -0.60 4.98 -8.95
CA MET A 58 -1.86 5.42 -8.35
C MET A 58 -2.02 6.94 -8.52
N PRO A 59 -3.28 7.44 -8.70
CA PRO A 59 -3.54 8.87 -8.90
C PRO A 59 -3.02 9.71 -7.74
N ASN A 60 -2.51 10.90 -8.07
CA ASN A 60 -2.18 11.95 -7.09
C ASN A 60 -1.38 11.48 -5.87
N LYS A 61 -0.36 10.64 -6.07
CA LYS A 61 0.38 9.99 -4.98
C LYS A 61 0.93 10.93 -3.89
N ILE A 62 1.13 12.21 -4.20
CA ILE A 62 1.63 13.23 -3.26
C ILE A 62 0.47 13.93 -2.51
N ASN A 63 -0.77 13.65 -2.87
CA ASN A 63 -1.98 14.08 -2.17
C ASN A 63 -3.09 13.07 -2.46
N ALA A 64 -2.85 11.85 -2.04
CA ALA A 64 -3.69 10.71 -2.34
C ALA A 64 -5.09 10.84 -1.72
N LYS A 65 -6.08 10.33 -2.44
CA LYS A 65 -7.46 10.20 -1.96
C LYS A 65 -7.91 8.76 -2.15
N TYR A 66 -8.45 8.17 -1.08
CA TYR A 66 -8.83 6.75 -1.07
C TYR A 66 -9.82 6.39 -2.19
N LEU A 67 -10.84 7.24 -2.39
CA LEU A 67 -11.84 6.99 -3.43
C LEU A 67 -11.22 6.99 -4.84
N GLU A 68 -10.27 7.89 -5.13
CA GLU A 68 -9.57 7.93 -6.41
C GLU A 68 -8.74 6.65 -6.63
N TRP A 69 -8.01 6.22 -5.59
CA TRP A 69 -7.24 5.00 -5.62
C TRP A 69 -8.13 3.76 -5.78
N LYS A 70 -9.27 3.71 -5.08
CA LYS A 70 -10.26 2.63 -5.20
C LYS A 70 -10.77 2.50 -6.63
N ILE A 71 -11.26 3.61 -7.22
CA ILE A 71 -11.77 3.63 -8.60
C ILE A 71 -10.70 3.17 -9.58
N TRP A 72 -9.47 3.65 -9.40
CA TRP A 72 -8.35 3.31 -10.29
C TRP A 72 -7.93 1.86 -10.13
N PHE A 73 -7.82 1.36 -8.92
CA PHE A 73 -7.48 -0.03 -8.60
C PHE A 73 -8.49 -1.02 -9.20
N GLU A 74 -9.77 -0.73 -9.13
CA GLU A 74 -10.82 -1.58 -9.70
C GLU A 74 -10.73 -1.71 -11.23
N LYS A 75 -10.08 -0.77 -11.93
CA LYS A 75 -9.82 -0.87 -13.37
C LYS A 75 -8.86 -1.99 -13.75
N PHE A 76 -8.05 -2.47 -12.81
CA PHE A 76 -7.13 -3.57 -13.05
C PHE A 76 -7.76 -4.95 -12.92
N PHE A 77 -8.94 -5.07 -12.32
CA PHE A 77 -9.59 -6.37 -12.03
C PHE A 77 -9.77 -7.29 -13.24
N PRO A 78 -10.12 -6.79 -14.44
CA PRO A 78 -10.20 -7.62 -15.63
C PRO A 78 -8.87 -8.26 -16.04
N PHE A 79 -7.75 -7.69 -15.61
CA PHE A 79 -6.40 -8.15 -15.96
C PHE A 79 -5.76 -9.01 -14.87
N LEU A 80 -6.44 -9.18 -13.71
CA LEU A 80 -5.94 -9.98 -12.61
C LEU A 80 -6.16 -11.48 -12.86
N ASN A 81 -5.15 -12.28 -12.55
CA ASN A 81 -5.21 -13.73 -12.57
C ASN A 81 -5.72 -14.28 -11.23
N GLU A 82 -6.27 -15.49 -11.26
CA GLU A 82 -6.53 -16.23 -10.03
C GLU A 82 -5.23 -16.53 -9.28
N GLY A 83 -5.24 -16.33 -7.98
CA GLY A 83 -4.04 -16.50 -7.16
C GLY A 83 -3.06 -15.34 -7.24
N VAL A 84 -3.53 -14.14 -7.54
CA VAL A 84 -2.73 -12.91 -7.53
C VAL A 84 -2.05 -12.67 -6.18
N ILE A 85 -0.85 -12.10 -6.23
CA ILE A 85 -0.07 -11.67 -5.07
C ILE A 85 -0.10 -10.14 -5.04
N PHE A 86 -0.55 -9.54 -3.94
CA PHE A 86 -0.48 -8.10 -3.73
C PHE A 86 0.69 -7.74 -2.82
N VAL A 87 1.38 -6.66 -3.17
CA VAL A 87 2.42 -6.04 -2.35
C VAL A 87 2.03 -4.58 -2.16
N GLY A 88 1.80 -4.15 -0.93
CA GLY A 88 1.54 -2.76 -0.58
C GLY A 88 2.67 -2.19 0.26
N HIS A 89 3.22 -1.06 -0.15
CA HIS A 89 4.28 -0.36 0.58
C HIS A 89 3.74 0.95 1.14
N SER A 90 4.02 1.23 2.44
CA SER A 90 3.57 2.45 3.11
C SER A 90 2.05 2.64 2.92
N LEU A 91 1.57 3.80 2.51
CA LEU A 91 0.15 4.08 2.23
C LEU A 91 -0.48 3.05 1.27
N GLY A 92 0.28 2.46 0.35
CA GLY A 92 -0.19 1.39 -0.53
C GLY A 92 -0.56 0.11 0.23
N GLY A 93 0.12 -0.17 1.33
CA GLY A 93 -0.25 -1.25 2.25
C GLY A 93 -1.54 -0.96 3.01
N THR A 94 -1.67 0.25 3.54
CA THR A 94 -2.89 0.74 4.20
C THR A 94 -4.08 0.73 3.24
N PHE A 95 -3.87 1.18 1.99
CA PHE A 95 -4.89 1.12 0.94
C PHE A 95 -5.40 -0.31 0.70
N LEU A 96 -4.50 -1.28 0.52
CA LEU A 96 -4.87 -2.68 0.31
C LEU A 96 -5.63 -3.25 1.51
N ALA A 97 -5.17 -2.94 2.73
CA ALA A 97 -5.83 -3.37 3.95
C ALA A 97 -7.23 -2.79 4.06
N LYS A 98 -7.39 -1.48 3.85
CA LYS A 98 -8.70 -0.81 3.85
C LYS A 98 -9.61 -1.38 2.77
N TYR A 99 -9.12 -1.46 1.53
CA TYR A 99 -9.92 -1.96 0.41
C TYR A 99 -10.46 -3.36 0.69
N LEU A 100 -9.61 -4.28 1.14
CA LEU A 100 -9.98 -5.67 1.40
C LEU A 100 -10.80 -5.86 2.68
N SER A 101 -10.75 -4.92 3.62
CA SER A 101 -11.64 -4.93 4.79
C SER A 101 -13.06 -4.48 4.42
N GLU A 102 -13.22 -3.62 3.42
CA GLU A 102 -14.51 -3.07 3.01
C GLU A 102 -15.14 -3.85 1.84
N ASN A 103 -14.34 -4.38 0.92
CA ASN A 103 -14.78 -4.95 -0.34
C ASN A 103 -14.28 -6.39 -0.51
N ILE A 104 -14.93 -7.13 -1.41
CA ILE A 104 -14.49 -8.46 -1.84
C ILE A 104 -13.89 -8.33 -3.24
N LEU A 105 -12.65 -8.82 -3.42
CA LEU A 105 -12.01 -8.85 -4.72
C LEU A 105 -12.66 -9.96 -5.59
N PRO A 106 -12.93 -9.73 -6.89
CA PRO A 106 -13.56 -10.75 -7.75
C PRO A 106 -12.60 -11.87 -8.18
N LYS A 107 -11.41 -11.94 -7.59
CA LYS A 107 -10.36 -12.94 -7.83
C LYS A 107 -9.84 -13.49 -6.51
N LYS A 108 -9.43 -14.76 -6.50
CA LYS A 108 -8.76 -15.35 -5.36
C LYS A 108 -7.39 -14.70 -5.15
N ILE A 109 -7.14 -14.27 -3.92
CA ILE A 109 -5.85 -13.70 -3.52
C ILE A 109 -5.01 -14.79 -2.88
N LYS A 110 -3.85 -15.08 -3.46
CA LYS A 110 -2.93 -16.06 -2.89
C LYS A 110 -2.21 -15.50 -1.67
N THR A 111 -1.73 -14.26 -1.79
CA THR A 111 -0.88 -13.64 -0.77
C THR A 111 -1.04 -12.13 -0.81
N ILE A 112 -1.05 -11.52 0.37
CA ILE A 112 -0.84 -10.09 0.55
C ILE A 112 0.44 -9.87 1.36
N ILE A 113 1.24 -8.91 0.95
CA ILE A 113 2.48 -8.49 1.61
C ILE A 113 2.35 -7.01 1.92
N LEU A 114 2.31 -6.65 3.20
CA LEU A 114 2.27 -5.27 3.67
C LEU A 114 3.66 -4.89 4.18
N ILE A 115 4.25 -3.86 3.58
CA ILE A 115 5.62 -3.42 3.88
C ILE A 115 5.56 -2.00 4.44
N ALA A 116 6.01 -1.81 5.67
CA ALA A 116 6.05 -0.51 6.36
C ALA A 116 4.70 0.25 6.21
N ALA A 117 3.58 -0.46 6.37
CA ALA A 117 2.26 0.10 6.21
C ALA A 117 1.79 0.74 7.52
N PRO A 118 1.44 2.04 7.55
CA PRO A 118 0.82 2.65 8.72
C PRO A 118 -0.59 2.09 8.93
N PHE A 119 -0.96 1.82 10.18
CA PHE A 119 -2.29 1.35 10.58
C PHE A 119 -3.20 2.51 10.96
N ASP A 120 -2.67 3.47 11.70
CA ASP A 120 -3.35 4.67 12.16
C ASP A 120 -2.36 5.86 12.23
N ASP A 121 -2.88 7.02 12.63
CA ASP A 121 -2.11 8.26 12.75
C ASP A 121 -1.40 8.41 14.11
N GLU A 122 -1.51 7.42 15.00
CA GLU A 122 -0.93 7.52 16.34
C GLU A 122 0.60 7.50 16.28
N ASN A 123 1.22 8.52 16.88
CA ASN A 123 2.66 8.75 16.85
C ASN A 123 3.24 8.95 15.44
N SER A 124 2.42 9.33 14.46
CA SER A 124 2.84 9.68 13.11
C SER A 124 2.75 11.18 12.89
N GLU A 125 3.71 11.73 12.14
CA GLU A 125 3.61 13.11 11.64
C GLU A 125 2.71 13.22 10.40
N GLU A 126 2.35 12.07 9.80
CA GLU A 126 1.53 11.97 8.60
C GLU A 126 0.12 11.49 8.95
N SER A 127 -0.90 12.20 8.46
CA SER A 127 -2.29 11.74 8.59
C SER A 127 -2.64 10.72 7.51
N LEU A 128 -3.43 9.70 7.87
CA LEU A 128 -4.00 8.75 6.92
C LEU A 128 -5.28 9.26 6.26
N ASN A 129 -5.91 10.26 6.86
CA ASN A 129 -7.15 10.84 6.31
C ASN A 129 -8.21 9.77 5.99
N ASP A 130 -8.69 9.80 4.74
CA ASP A 130 -9.68 8.86 4.22
C ASP A 130 -9.15 7.43 4.00
N PHE A 131 -7.85 7.18 4.24
CA PHE A 131 -7.27 5.82 4.29
C PHE A 131 -7.34 5.17 5.67
N ALA A 132 -7.79 5.86 6.71
CA ALA A 132 -7.89 5.32 8.06
C ALA A 132 -8.60 3.95 8.09
N LEU A 133 -8.05 3.01 8.87
CA LEU A 133 -8.52 1.64 8.97
C LEU A 133 -9.58 1.49 10.08
N SER A 134 -10.41 0.46 9.97
CA SER A 134 -11.26 0.00 11.06
C SER A 134 -10.46 -0.86 12.06
N GLU A 135 -10.97 -1.01 13.29
CA GLU A 135 -10.34 -1.82 14.34
C GLU A 135 -10.24 -3.31 13.99
N SER A 136 -11.10 -3.82 13.11
CA SER A 136 -11.08 -5.21 12.67
C SER A 136 -10.79 -5.32 11.17
N LEU A 137 -9.82 -6.15 10.85
CA LEU A 137 -9.45 -6.51 9.49
C LEU A 137 -9.78 -7.98 9.15
N LYS A 138 -10.65 -8.61 9.92
CA LYS A 138 -11.02 -10.03 9.78
C LYS A 138 -11.44 -10.40 8.35
N LYS A 139 -12.19 -9.54 7.68
CA LYS A 139 -12.65 -9.78 6.31
C LYS A 139 -11.49 -10.02 5.33
N ILE A 140 -10.30 -9.51 5.61
CA ILE A 140 -9.10 -9.79 4.80
C ILE A 140 -8.73 -11.27 4.92
N THR A 141 -8.75 -11.83 6.12
CA THR A 141 -8.37 -13.23 6.36
C THR A 141 -9.31 -14.23 5.70
N GLU A 142 -10.54 -13.82 5.39
CA GLU A 142 -11.54 -14.66 4.74
C GLU A 142 -11.31 -14.79 3.22
N GLN A 143 -10.59 -13.84 2.61
CA GLN A 143 -10.37 -13.81 1.16
C GLN A 143 -8.90 -13.95 0.73
N VAL A 144 -7.97 -13.96 1.68
CA VAL A 144 -6.52 -14.00 1.40
C VAL A 144 -5.91 -15.30 1.95
N GLY A 145 -5.18 -16.02 1.11
CA GLY A 145 -4.55 -17.28 1.53
C GLY A 145 -3.42 -17.11 2.54
N LYS A 146 -2.56 -16.08 2.37
CA LYS A 146 -1.46 -15.76 3.30
C LYS A 146 -1.27 -14.27 3.42
N ILE A 147 -0.96 -13.80 4.62
CA ILE A 147 -0.67 -12.41 4.92
C ILE A 147 0.72 -12.33 5.52
N TYR A 148 1.57 -11.46 4.97
CA TYR A 148 2.89 -11.17 5.49
C TYR A 148 2.99 -9.68 5.84
N LEU A 149 3.55 -9.40 7.02
CA LEU A 149 3.85 -8.06 7.51
C LEU A 149 5.37 -7.92 7.57
N PHE A 150 5.91 -6.95 6.85
CA PHE A 150 7.33 -6.59 6.88
C PHE A 150 7.48 -5.17 7.40
N HIS A 151 8.25 -5.01 8.47
CA HIS A 151 8.47 -3.72 9.08
C HIS A 151 9.86 -3.69 9.71
N SER A 152 10.63 -2.63 9.45
CA SER A 152 11.91 -2.45 10.11
C SER A 152 11.71 -1.87 11.53
N LYS A 153 12.51 -2.31 12.48
CA LYS A 153 12.45 -1.76 13.85
C LYS A 153 13.02 -0.34 13.96
N ASP A 154 13.81 0.05 12.99
CA ASP A 154 14.46 1.34 12.86
C ASP A 154 13.86 2.16 11.69
N ASP A 155 12.62 1.88 11.29
CA ASP A 155 11.92 2.66 10.28
C ASP A 155 11.77 4.12 10.76
N PRO A 156 12.32 5.11 10.03
CA PRO A 156 12.32 6.49 10.49
C PRO A 156 10.98 7.22 10.25
N VAL A 157 10.05 6.62 9.51
CA VAL A 157 8.80 7.25 9.09
C VAL A 157 7.60 6.59 9.74
N VAL A 158 7.51 5.26 9.65
CA VAL A 158 6.39 4.49 10.18
C VAL A 158 6.86 3.71 11.41
N PRO A 159 6.37 4.02 12.63
CA PRO A 159 6.76 3.34 13.85
C PRO A 159 6.50 1.83 13.80
N PHE A 160 7.42 1.03 14.36
CA PHE A 160 7.33 -0.44 14.32
C PHE A 160 6.04 -0.99 14.97
N GLU A 161 5.50 -0.28 15.96
CA GLU A 161 4.27 -0.61 16.67
C GLU A 161 3.05 -0.70 15.72
N GLN A 162 3.10 -0.06 14.58
CA GLN A 162 2.07 -0.15 13.55
C GLN A 162 1.90 -1.59 13.03
N ALA A 163 2.98 -2.36 12.95
CA ALA A 163 2.93 -3.78 12.58
C ALA A 163 2.18 -4.64 13.63
N ASP A 164 2.33 -4.34 14.92
CA ASP A 164 1.62 -5.04 15.98
C ASP A 164 0.11 -4.72 15.96
N LYS A 165 -0.26 -3.49 15.60
CA LYS A 165 -1.67 -3.11 15.40
C LYS A 165 -2.32 -3.92 14.26
N TYR A 166 -1.64 -4.06 13.13
CA TYR A 166 -2.09 -4.95 12.03
C TYR A 166 -2.29 -6.38 12.51
N LYS A 167 -1.33 -6.92 13.23
CA LYS A 167 -1.39 -8.28 13.76
C LYS A 167 -2.61 -8.50 14.65
N ASN A 168 -2.90 -7.56 15.53
CA ASN A 168 -4.06 -7.62 16.42
C ASN A 168 -5.38 -7.48 15.63
N ALA A 169 -5.48 -6.54 14.71
CA ALA A 169 -6.67 -6.32 13.89
C ALA A 169 -7.00 -7.47 12.92
N LEU A 170 -5.99 -8.21 12.48
CA LEU A 170 -6.15 -9.40 11.64
C LEU A 170 -6.56 -10.64 12.45
N ALA A 171 -6.31 -10.67 13.76
CA ALA A 171 -6.67 -11.77 14.65
C ALA A 171 -8.12 -11.65 15.18
N ASN A 172 -8.68 -10.45 15.20
CA ASN A 172 -10.02 -10.12 15.68
C ASN A 172 -11.05 -10.11 14.54
#